data_6c61ae59a83c31749bfa7e3d55971d5c
#
_entry.id   6c61ae59a83c31749bfa7e3d55971d5c
#
_cell.length_a   1.000
_cell.length_b   1.000
_cell.length_c   1.000
_cell.angle_alpha   90.00
_cell.angle_beta   90.00
_cell.angle_gamma   90.00
#
_symmetry.space_group_name_H-M   'P 1'
#
loop_
_entity.id
_entity.type
_entity.pdbx_description
1 polymer ?
#
loop_
_entity_poly.entity_id
_entity_poly.type
_entity_poly.pdbx_seq_one_letter_code
_entity_poly.pdbx_strand_id
1 'polypeptide(L)'
;MSLENFNRSEKKDFLVSSASLKDVRAFSRDVFEKFKIDEDLREELVLAIAEAAQNIVKHAYKDMPDTQDKMVVRISCSDDVLEISFFDKGKPVEKSKVKHRAIDDIKPG
;
A
#
# COMPACT_ATOMS: atom_id res chain seq x y z
N MET A 1 10.21 -22.88 5.75
CA MET A 1 10.91 -21.65 5.45
C MET A 1 10.04 -20.75 4.60
N SER A 2 9.97 -19.52 4.95
CA SER A 2 9.20 -18.57 4.17
C SER A 2 9.88 -18.25 2.85
N LEU A 3 9.12 -18.28 1.78
CA LEU A 3 9.62 -17.91 0.46
C LEU A 3 9.55 -16.42 0.24
N GLU A 4 8.78 -15.73 1.05
CA GLU A 4 8.62 -14.29 0.96
C GLU A 4 9.29 -13.65 2.16
N ASN A 5 10.58 -13.48 2.05
CA ASN A 5 11.36 -12.89 3.10
C ASN A 5 11.47 -11.40 2.84
N PHE A 6 10.56 -10.64 3.43
CA PHE A 6 10.52 -9.20 3.20
C PHE A 6 11.65 -8.51 3.93
N ASN A 7 12.52 -7.86 3.17
CA ASN A 7 13.68 -7.15 3.69
C ASN A 7 13.29 -5.82 4.32
N ARG A 8 12.23 -5.21 3.81
CA ARG A 8 11.80 -3.89 4.23
C ARG A 8 10.29 -3.86 4.37
N SER A 9 9.83 -3.14 5.36
CA SER A 9 8.40 -2.99 5.59
C SER A 9 8.14 -1.65 6.27
N GLU A 10 7.12 -0.95 5.80
CA GLU A 10 6.66 0.31 6.37
C GLU A 10 5.17 0.22 6.56
N LYS A 11 4.70 0.79 7.66
CA LYS A 11 3.25 0.85 7.89
C LYS A 11 2.89 2.17 8.54
N LYS A 12 1.65 2.58 8.33
CA LYS A 12 1.13 3.80 8.92
C LYS A 12 -0.38 3.70 9.05
N ASP A 13 -0.93 4.26 10.12
CA ASP A 13 -2.38 4.32 10.28
C ASP A 13 -2.91 5.68 9.83
N PHE A 14 -4.13 5.63 9.31
CA PHE A 14 -4.85 6.81 8.83
C PHE A 14 -6.29 6.71 9.30
N LEU A 15 -6.91 7.84 9.59
CA LEU A 15 -8.34 7.84 9.83
C LEU A 15 -9.06 7.36 8.58
N VAL A 16 -10.14 6.62 8.76
CA VAL A 16 -10.98 6.18 7.65
C VAL A 16 -11.85 7.35 7.23
N SER A 17 -11.28 8.22 6.43
CA SER A 17 -11.86 9.50 6.05
C SER A 17 -11.34 9.90 4.68
N SER A 18 -12.16 10.57 3.89
CA SER A 18 -11.73 11.06 2.58
C SER A 18 -10.58 12.04 2.70
N ALA A 19 -10.48 12.78 3.81
CA ALA A 19 -9.38 13.69 4.04
C ALA A 19 -8.03 12.98 4.14
N SER A 20 -8.02 11.71 4.49
CA SER A 20 -6.79 10.93 4.62
C SER A 20 -6.22 10.45 3.30
N LEU A 21 -7.00 10.48 2.22
CA LEU A 21 -6.56 9.92 0.94
C LEU A 21 -5.32 10.59 0.41
N LYS A 22 -5.21 11.90 0.61
CA LYS A 22 -4.02 12.64 0.22
C LYS A 22 -2.78 12.13 0.96
N ASP A 23 -2.93 11.88 2.26
CA ASP A 23 -1.84 11.39 3.09
C ASP A 23 -1.45 9.96 2.75
N VAL A 24 -2.43 9.15 2.38
CA VAL A 24 -2.16 7.78 1.94
C VAL A 24 -1.29 7.80 0.68
N ARG A 25 -1.62 8.68 -0.27
CA ARG A 25 -0.83 8.81 -1.49
C ARG A 25 0.59 9.27 -1.19
N ALA A 26 0.73 10.27 -0.31
CA ALA A 26 2.04 10.79 0.06
C ALA A 26 2.90 9.71 0.73
N PHE A 27 2.31 8.99 1.67
CA PHE A 27 2.98 7.89 2.35
C PHE A 27 3.46 6.84 1.34
N SER A 28 2.58 6.46 0.42
CA SER A 28 2.91 5.43 -0.57
C SER A 28 4.07 5.87 -1.46
N ARG A 29 4.05 7.11 -1.93
CA ARG A 29 5.15 7.63 -2.75
C ARG A 29 6.46 7.60 -2.00
N ASP A 30 6.46 8.05 -0.75
CA ASP A 30 7.67 8.06 0.06
C ASP A 30 8.23 6.66 0.26
N VAL A 31 7.37 5.70 0.54
CA VAL A 31 7.81 4.32 0.76
C VAL A 31 8.38 3.72 -0.53
N PHE A 32 7.69 3.93 -1.65
CA PHE A 32 8.16 3.38 -2.93
C PHE A 32 9.48 4.02 -3.34
N GLU A 33 9.68 5.28 -3.00
CA GLU A 33 10.95 5.95 -3.25
C GLU A 33 12.06 5.35 -2.41
N LYS A 34 11.80 5.11 -1.13
CA LYS A 34 12.75 4.44 -0.25
C LYS A 34 13.11 3.05 -0.75
N PHE A 35 12.14 2.34 -1.27
CA PHE A 35 12.33 0.97 -1.75
C PHE A 35 12.89 0.94 -3.18
N LYS A 36 13.08 2.11 -3.78
CA LYS A 36 13.63 2.26 -5.14
C LYS A 36 12.80 1.51 -6.18
N ILE A 37 11.50 1.58 -6.02
CA ILE A 37 10.58 1.03 -7.00
C ILE A 37 10.63 1.90 -8.25
N ASP A 38 10.60 1.27 -9.41
CA ASP A 38 10.61 1.95 -10.69
C ASP A 38 9.51 3.02 -10.76
N GLU A 39 9.85 4.17 -11.34
CA GLU A 39 8.95 5.32 -11.35
C GLU A 39 7.60 5.04 -12.01
N ASP A 40 7.61 4.35 -13.15
CA ASP A 40 6.37 4.04 -13.84
C ASP A 40 5.48 3.14 -13.01
N LEU A 41 6.07 2.11 -12.44
CA LEU A 41 5.35 1.20 -11.56
C LEU A 41 4.87 1.92 -10.31
N ARG A 42 5.69 2.81 -9.78
CA ARG A 42 5.36 3.58 -8.58
C ARG A 42 4.06 4.34 -8.73
N GLU A 43 3.89 5.06 -9.84
CA GLU A 43 2.69 5.86 -10.05
C GLU A 43 1.44 5.00 -10.21
N GLU A 44 1.57 3.87 -10.88
CA GLU A 44 0.46 2.92 -10.98
C GLU A 44 0.05 2.38 -9.61
N LEU A 45 1.04 2.05 -8.79
CA LEU A 45 0.78 1.51 -7.45
C LEU A 45 0.18 2.55 -6.53
N VAL A 46 0.64 3.79 -6.60
CA VAL A 46 0.06 4.87 -5.79
C VAL A 46 -1.42 5.03 -6.13
N LEU A 47 -1.76 4.99 -7.41
CA LEU A 47 -3.15 5.08 -7.84
C LEU A 47 -3.98 3.92 -7.32
N ALA A 48 -3.45 2.70 -7.44
CA ALA A 48 -4.16 1.51 -6.97
C ALA A 48 -4.38 1.55 -5.46
N ILE A 49 -3.39 1.99 -4.70
CA ILE A 49 -3.51 2.14 -3.25
C ILE A 49 -4.56 3.18 -2.92
N ALA A 50 -4.57 4.30 -3.62
CA ALA A 50 -5.55 5.36 -3.39
C ALA A 50 -6.97 4.86 -3.66
N GLU A 51 -7.16 4.07 -4.71
CA GLU A 51 -8.47 3.50 -5.02
C GLU A 51 -8.93 2.52 -3.94
N ALA A 52 -8.03 1.67 -3.46
CA ALA A 52 -8.35 0.73 -2.40
C ALA A 52 -8.73 1.46 -1.11
N ALA A 53 -7.96 2.48 -0.76
CA ALA A 53 -8.26 3.30 0.41
C ALA A 53 -9.60 4.01 0.26
N GLN A 54 -9.89 4.52 -0.93
CA GLN A 54 -11.17 5.18 -1.19
C GLN A 54 -12.34 4.23 -1.01
N ASN A 55 -12.19 2.99 -1.44
CA ASN A 55 -13.23 1.98 -1.25
C ASN A 55 -13.47 1.70 0.23
N ILE A 56 -12.42 1.62 1.02
CA ILE A 56 -12.56 1.42 2.47
C ILE A 56 -13.32 2.60 3.09
N VAL A 57 -12.97 3.82 2.69
CA VAL A 57 -13.66 5.02 3.20
C VAL A 57 -15.13 5.01 2.80
N LYS A 58 -15.44 4.66 1.57
CA LYS A 58 -16.83 4.61 1.10
C LYS A 58 -17.66 3.62 1.91
N HIS A 59 -17.10 2.43 2.18
CA HIS A 59 -17.80 1.44 2.99
C HIS A 59 -18.05 1.93 4.40
N ALA A 60 -17.05 2.58 4.99
CA ALA A 60 -17.19 3.12 6.34
C ALA A 60 -18.25 4.22 6.40
N TYR A 61 -18.27 5.11 5.41
CA TYR A 61 -19.26 6.17 5.38
C TYR A 61 -20.68 5.63 5.22
N LYS A 62 -20.83 4.57 4.47
CA LYS A 62 -22.14 3.97 4.27
C LYS A 62 -22.69 3.39 5.58
N ASP A 63 -21.83 2.74 6.34
CA ASP A 63 -22.24 2.06 7.56
C ASP A 63 -22.13 2.93 8.79
N MET A 64 -21.10 3.79 8.85
CA MET A 64 -20.82 4.62 10.02
C MET A 64 -20.22 5.94 9.58
N PRO A 65 -21.05 6.92 9.20
CA PRO A 65 -20.55 8.18 8.63
C PRO A 65 -19.60 8.97 9.52
N ASP A 66 -19.74 8.82 10.84
CA ASP A 66 -18.93 9.57 11.80
C ASP A 66 -17.85 8.73 12.45
N THR A 67 -17.39 7.70 11.75
CA THR A 67 -16.42 6.79 12.33
C THR A 67 -15.10 7.50 12.65
N GLN A 68 -14.53 7.10 13.78
CA GLN A 68 -13.18 7.51 14.17
C GLN A 68 -12.19 6.36 13.97
N ASP A 69 -12.62 5.34 13.27
CA ASP A 69 -11.79 4.18 13.02
C ASP A 69 -10.58 4.52 12.18
N LYS A 70 -9.55 3.74 12.34
CA LYS A 70 -8.32 3.90 11.57
C LYS A 70 -8.09 2.69 10.71
N MET A 71 -7.54 2.92 9.54
CA MET A 71 -7.03 1.84 8.70
C MET A 71 -5.50 1.88 8.74
N VAL A 72 -4.89 0.72 8.62
CA VAL A 72 -3.43 0.62 8.56
C VAL A 72 -3.07 0.22 7.13
N VAL A 73 -2.12 0.93 6.56
CA VAL A 73 -1.56 0.58 5.25
C VAL A 73 -0.15 0.07 5.51
N ARG A 74 0.13 -1.14 5.06
CA ARG A 74 1.47 -1.72 5.19
C ARG A 74 2.01 -2.06 3.81
N ILE A 75 3.24 -1.63 3.56
CA ILE A 75 3.93 -1.91 2.31
C ILE A 75 5.21 -2.64 2.65
N SER A 76 5.34 -3.86 2.16
CA SER A 76 6.50 -4.70 2.41
C SER A 76 7.15 -5.07 1.10
N CYS A 77 8.45 -5.19 1.10
CA CYS A 77 9.22 -5.41 -0.11
C CYS A 77 10.33 -6.43 0.10
N SER A 78 10.43 -7.36 -0.81
CA SER A 78 11.61 -8.21 -0.97
C SER A 78 12.28 -7.83 -2.28
N ASP A 79 13.25 -8.62 -2.72
CA ASP A 79 13.99 -8.28 -3.94
C ASP A 79 13.10 -8.25 -5.18
N ASP A 80 12.07 -9.08 -5.21
CA ASP A 80 11.24 -9.22 -6.41
C ASP A 80 9.74 -9.20 -6.16
N VAL A 81 9.32 -9.03 -4.90
CA VAL A 81 7.90 -9.00 -4.56
C VAL A 81 7.60 -7.81 -3.67
N LEU A 82 6.53 -7.13 -4.00
CA LEU A 82 5.99 -6.03 -3.23
C LEU A 82 4.62 -6.45 -2.72
N GLU A 83 4.40 -6.33 -1.43
CA GLU A 83 3.10 -6.65 -0.84
C GLU A 83 2.50 -5.42 -0.20
N ILE A 84 1.26 -5.14 -0.54
CA ILE A 84 0.52 -4.01 0.01
C ILE A 84 -0.69 -4.57 0.74
N SER A 85 -0.84 -4.23 1.99
CA SER A 85 -1.94 -4.73 2.82
C SER A 85 -2.65 -3.59 3.52
N PHE A 86 -3.96 -3.70 3.57
CA PHE A 86 -4.80 -2.77 4.32
C PHE A 86 -5.47 -3.54 5.45
N PHE A 87 -5.49 -2.93 6.62
CA PHE A 87 -6.13 -3.53 7.80
C PHE A 87 -7.15 -2.55 8.35
N ASP A 88 -8.30 -3.08 8.73
CA ASP A 88 -9.34 -2.31 9.39
C ASP A 88 -9.64 -3.02 10.71
N LYS A 89 -9.44 -2.31 11.82
CA LYS A 89 -9.65 -2.86 13.18
C LYS A 89 -8.81 -4.13 13.39
N GLY A 90 -7.59 -4.12 12.87
CA GLY A 90 -6.70 -5.25 13.02
C GLY A 90 -6.95 -6.42 12.08
N LYS A 91 -7.96 -6.32 11.23
CA LYS A 91 -8.29 -7.38 10.27
C LYS A 91 -7.85 -6.98 8.87
N PRO A 92 -7.24 -7.90 8.13
CA PRO A 92 -6.89 -7.60 6.74
C PRO A 92 -8.16 -7.46 5.90
N VAL A 93 -8.26 -6.37 5.16
CA VAL A 93 -9.42 -6.10 4.30
C VAL A 93 -9.05 -6.00 2.84
N GLU A 94 -7.78 -5.78 2.56
CA GLU A 94 -7.29 -5.72 1.19
C GLU A 94 -5.84 -6.15 1.18
N LYS A 95 -5.44 -6.93 0.19
CA LYS A 95 -4.08 -7.39 0.09
C LYS A 95 -3.72 -7.62 -1.37
N SER A 96 -2.59 -7.08 -1.79
CA SER A 96 -2.10 -7.23 -3.15
C SER A 96 -0.63 -7.60 -3.13
N LYS A 97 -0.23 -8.47 -4.04
CA LYS A 97 1.16 -8.78 -4.25
C LYS A 97 1.51 -8.45 -5.68
N VAL A 98 2.60 -7.76 -5.85
CA VAL A 98 3.07 -7.35 -7.17
C VAL A 98 4.51 -7.79 -7.30
N LYS A 99 4.82 -8.45 -8.40
CA LYS A 99 6.21 -8.74 -8.71
C LYS A 99 6.84 -7.54 -9.36
N HIS A 100 8.03 -7.22 -8.93
CA HIS A 100 8.79 -6.15 -9.54
C HIS A 100 10.21 -6.67 -9.77
N ARG A 101 10.93 -6.00 -10.64
CA ARG A 101 12.31 -6.36 -10.91
C ARG A 101 13.23 -5.42 -10.19
N ALA A 102 14.26 -5.97 -9.59
CA ALA A 102 15.37 -5.14 -9.15
C ALA A 102 16.05 -4.56 -10.39
N ILE A 103 16.62 -3.38 -10.24
CA ILE A 103 17.21 -2.69 -11.39
C ILE A 103 18.24 -3.55 -12.09
N ASP A 104 19.06 -4.27 -11.33
CA ASP A 104 20.11 -5.12 -11.88
C ASP A 104 19.57 -6.40 -12.52
N ASP A 105 18.28 -6.71 -12.32
CA ASP A 105 17.65 -7.87 -12.95
C ASP A 105 17.02 -7.52 -14.30
N ILE A 106 17.01 -6.26 -14.65
CA ILE A 106 16.45 -5.83 -15.92
C ILE A 106 17.45 -6.16 -17.02
N LYS A 107 17.06 -7.06 -17.89
CA LYS A 107 17.93 -7.51 -18.96
C LYS A 107 17.31 -7.19 -20.30
N PRO A 108 18.10 -6.70 -21.24
CA PRO A 108 17.58 -6.49 -22.58
C PRO A 108 17.29 -7.83 -23.25
N GLY A 109 16.22 -7.87 -23.94
CA GLY A 109 15.86 -9.01 -24.73
C GLY A 109 15.11 -10.08 -24.04
#